data_9675acbe52c21b7d130d04a4435eca5f
#
_entry.id   9675acbe52c21b7d130d04a4435eca5f
#
_cell.length_a   1.000
_cell.length_b   1.000
_cell.length_c   1.000
_cell.angle_alpha   90.00
_cell.angle_beta   90.00
_cell.angle_gamma   90.00
#
_symmetry.space_group_name_H-M   'P 1'
#
loop_
_entity.id
_entity.type
_entity.pdbx_description
1 polymer ?
#
loop_
_entity_poly.entity_id
_entity_poly.type
_entity_poly.pdbx_seq_one_letter_code
_entity_poly.pdbx_strand_id
1 'polypeptide(L)'
;MVTMDVKEIVKQAAQQEDKAYKFYMDALKFVKDPASQLWLKELAAEELKHKEMLQKFDASKIKQFKPAKIQDLHITEYLVDKDV
;
A
#
# COMPACT_ATOMS: atom_id res chain seq x y z
N MET A 1 -24.13 4.92 -5.49
CA MET A 1 -23.10 4.46 -4.56
C MET A 1 -22.40 3.23 -5.09
N VAL A 2 -21.12 3.23 -5.00
CA VAL A 2 -20.33 2.12 -5.51
C VAL A 2 -20.01 1.16 -4.38
N THR A 3 -20.31 -0.10 -4.61
CA THR A 3 -19.99 -1.14 -3.66
C THR A 3 -18.81 -1.92 -4.22
N MET A 4 -17.72 -1.94 -3.48
CA MET A 4 -16.55 -2.70 -3.89
C MET A 4 -16.40 -3.86 -2.94
N ASP A 5 -16.18 -5.05 -3.47
CA ASP A 5 -15.89 -6.16 -2.59
C ASP A 5 -14.41 -6.08 -2.18
N VAL A 6 -14.06 -6.87 -1.19
CA VAL A 6 -12.71 -6.80 -0.62
C VAL A 6 -11.66 -7.20 -1.63
N LYS A 7 -12.01 -8.09 -2.54
CA LYS A 7 -11.10 -8.52 -3.57
C LYS A 7 -10.68 -7.35 -4.46
N GLU A 8 -11.64 -6.50 -4.82
CA GLU A 8 -11.34 -5.33 -5.61
C GLU A 8 -10.50 -4.33 -4.83
N ILE A 9 -10.82 -4.17 -3.55
CA ILE A 9 -10.08 -3.25 -2.71
C ILE A 9 -8.62 -3.68 -2.61
N VAL A 10 -8.39 -4.98 -2.41
CA VAL A 10 -7.03 -5.50 -2.30
C VAL A 10 -6.28 -5.31 -3.61
N LYS A 11 -6.97 -5.55 -4.73
CA LYS A 11 -6.35 -5.36 -6.03
C LYS A 11 -5.91 -3.91 -6.23
N GLN A 12 -6.77 -2.98 -5.88
CA GLN A 12 -6.42 -1.57 -6.04
C GLN A 12 -5.32 -1.16 -5.08
N ALA A 13 -5.33 -1.70 -3.87
CA ALA A 13 -4.28 -1.42 -2.92
C ALA A 13 -2.93 -1.90 -3.45
N ALA A 14 -2.90 -3.08 -4.05
CA ALA A 14 -1.67 -3.61 -4.63
C ALA A 14 -1.18 -2.70 -5.76
N GLN A 15 -2.09 -2.17 -6.55
CA GLN A 15 -1.71 -1.25 -7.61
C GLN A 15 -1.11 0.04 -7.06
N GLN A 16 -1.64 0.52 -5.93
CA GLN A 16 -1.08 1.70 -5.30
C GLN A 16 0.32 1.44 -4.78
N GLU A 17 0.55 0.27 -4.23
CA GLU A 17 1.89 -0.08 -3.76
C GLU A 17 2.87 -0.14 -4.93
N ASP A 18 2.43 -0.65 -6.06
CA ASP A 18 3.27 -0.70 -7.23
C ASP A 18 3.62 0.71 -7.71
N LYS A 19 2.68 1.61 -7.69
CA LYS A 19 2.93 2.99 -8.08
C LYS A 19 3.91 3.66 -7.12
N ALA A 20 3.76 3.41 -5.83
CA ALA A 20 4.68 3.98 -4.85
C ALA A 20 6.09 3.42 -5.05
N TYR A 21 6.20 2.13 -5.30
CA TYR A 21 7.49 1.53 -5.57
C TYR A 21 8.17 2.22 -6.75
N LYS A 22 7.44 2.39 -7.83
CA LYS A 22 8.00 3.02 -9.02
C LYS A 22 8.38 4.46 -8.77
N PHE A 23 7.58 5.15 -7.97
CA PHE A 23 7.88 6.52 -7.61
C PHE A 23 9.21 6.62 -6.89
N TYR A 24 9.44 5.75 -5.91
CA TYR A 24 10.69 5.78 -5.16
C TYR A 24 11.87 5.39 -6.03
N MET A 25 11.68 4.42 -6.92
CA MET A 25 12.75 4.01 -7.83
C MET A 25 13.10 5.12 -8.80
N ASP A 26 12.11 5.85 -9.27
CA ASP A 26 12.35 6.99 -10.15
C ASP A 26 13.06 8.10 -9.39
N ALA A 27 12.67 8.34 -8.15
CA ALA A 27 13.29 9.41 -7.37
C ALA A 27 14.78 9.17 -7.17
N LEU A 28 15.20 7.91 -7.16
CA LEU A 28 16.61 7.58 -7.04
C LEU A 28 17.45 8.21 -8.14
N LYS A 29 16.86 8.43 -9.29
CA LYS A 29 17.58 9.02 -10.41
C LYS A 29 17.94 10.47 -10.18
N PHE A 30 17.22 11.13 -9.29
CA PHE A 30 17.42 12.56 -9.04
C PHE A 30 18.12 12.86 -7.74
N VAL A 31 18.42 11.84 -6.96
CA VAL A 31 19.03 12.01 -5.65
C VAL A 31 20.42 11.36 -5.69
N LYS A 32 21.43 12.13 -5.36
CA LYS A 32 22.80 11.63 -5.43
C LYS A 32 23.43 11.38 -4.07
N ASP A 33 22.82 11.91 -3.05
CA ASP A 33 23.31 11.72 -1.69
C ASP A 33 23.15 10.26 -1.28
N PRO A 34 24.22 9.59 -0.83
CA PRO A 34 24.15 8.16 -0.49
C PRO A 34 23.13 7.84 0.58
N ALA A 35 23.01 8.68 1.59
CA ALA A 35 22.04 8.41 2.67
C ALA A 35 20.62 8.47 2.14
N SER A 36 20.35 9.45 1.30
CA SER A 36 19.02 9.58 0.71
C SER A 36 18.72 8.44 -0.25
N GLN A 37 19.73 8.00 -0.99
CA GLN A 37 19.54 6.87 -1.88
C GLN A 37 19.19 5.60 -1.11
N LEU A 38 19.88 5.38 -0.02
CA LEU A 38 19.61 4.21 0.81
C LEU A 38 18.19 4.28 1.37
N TRP A 39 17.79 5.45 1.85
CA TRP A 39 16.44 5.64 2.39
C TRP A 39 15.39 5.34 1.35
N LEU A 40 15.57 5.86 0.13
CA LEU A 40 14.61 5.62 -0.94
C LEU A 40 14.55 4.15 -1.33
N LYS A 41 15.69 3.48 -1.32
CA LYS A 41 15.70 2.04 -1.61
C LYS A 41 14.96 1.26 -0.55
N GLU A 42 15.09 1.67 0.70
CA GLU A 42 14.37 1.00 1.77
C GLU A 42 12.86 1.22 1.65
N LEU A 43 12.47 2.44 1.30
CA LEU A 43 11.05 2.71 1.08
C LEU A 43 10.51 1.88 -0.07
N ALA A 44 11.26 1.79 -1.16
CA ALA A 44 10.83 0.98 -2.30
C ALA A 44 10.70 -0.49 -1.91
N ALA A 45 11.63 -1.00 -1.12
CA ALA A 45 11.57 -2.39 -0.69
C ALA A 45 10.35 -2.64 0.19
N GLU A 46 9.99 -1.67 1.04
CA GLU A 46 8.81 -1.81 1.87
C GLU A 46 7.54 -1.87 1.03
N GLU A 47 7.45 -1.02 0.01
CA GLU A 47 6.28 -1.05 -0.86
C GLU A 47 6.17 -2.37 -1.59
N LEU A 48 7.30 -2.93 -2.00
CA LEU A 48 7.28 -4.21 -2.68
C LEU A 48 6.79 -5.32 -1.75
N LYS A 49 7.20 -5.29 -0.50
CA LYS A 49 6.72 -6.25 0.48
C LYS A 49 5.21 -6.14 0.69
N HIS A 50 4.72 -4.91 0.79
CA HIS A 50 3.29 -4.68 0.94
C HIS A 50 2.52 -5.21 -0.26
N LYS A 51 3.05 -4.97 -1.44
CA LYS A 51 2.41 -5.44 -2.67
C LYS A 51 2.31 -6.95 -2.68
N GLU A 52 3.42 -7.63 -2.33
CA GLU A 52 3.41 -9.09 -2.30
C GLU A 52 2.42 -9.62 -1.28
N MET A 53 2.37 -8.98 -0.11
CA MET A 53 1.44 -9.40 0.92
C MET A 53 0.00 -9.28 0.44
N LEU A 54 -0.31 -8.18 -0.24
CA LEU A 54 -1.65 -7.97 -0.77
C LEU A 54 -1.98 -8.97 -1.86
N GLN A 55 -1.02 -9.27 -2.72
CA GLN A 55 -1.25 -10.22 -3.80
C GLN A 55 -1.47 -11.64 -3.30
N LYS A 56 -0.88 -11.97 -2.17
CA LYS A 56 -1.06 -13.28 -1.56
C LYS A 56 -2.30 -13.37 -0.70
N PHE A 57 -2.98 -12.26 -0.53
CA PHE A 57 -4.18 -12.22 0.27
C PHE A 57 -5.23 -13.13 -0.32
N ASP A 58 -5.76 -14.04 0.50
CA ASP A 58 -6.78 -14.98 0.06
C ASP A 58 -8.15 -14.43 0.38
N ALA A 59 -8.87 -14.08 -0.66
CA ALA A 59 -10.20 -13.50 -0.49
C ALA A 59 -11.16 -14.42 0.23
N SER A 60 -10.94 -15.73 0.15
CA SER A 60 -11.83 -16.67 0.82
C SER A 60 -11.77 -16.55 2.32
N LYS A 61 -10.70 -15.97 2.85
CA LYS A 61 -10.55 -15.78 4.29
C LYS A 61 -11.23 -14.53 4.80
N ILE A 62 -11.73 -13.72 3.90
CA ILE A 62 -12.36 -12.45 4.28
C ILE A 62 -13.59 -12.68 5.15
N LYS A 63 -14.25 -13.80 4.95
CA LYS A 63 -15.46 -14.10 5.73
C LYS A 63 -15.18 -14.14 7.22
N GLN A 64 -13.94 -14.29 7.61
CA GLN A 64 -13.58 -14.34 9.01
C GLN A 64 -13.33 -12.96 9.59
N PHE A 65 -13.22 -11.96 8.75
CA PHE A 65 -12.97 -10.60 9.20
C PHE A 65 -14.27 -9.94 9.60
N LYS A 66 -14.21 -9.22 10.70
CA LYS A 66 -15.35 -8.43 11.13
C LYS A 66 -15.14 -7.00 10.67
N PRO A 67 -16.21 -6.30 10.33
CA PRO A 67 -16.07 -4.90 9.89
C PRO A 67 -15.30 -4.04 10.88
N ALA A 68 -15.45 -4.30 12.16
CA ALA A 68 -14.74 -3.53 13.17
C ALA A 68 -13.24 -3.66 13.03
N LYS A 69 -12.76 -4.83 12.63
CA LYS A 69 -11.33 -5.02 12.46
C LYS A 69 -10.78 -4.27 11.27
N ILE A 70 -11.58 -4.13 10.25
CA ILE A 70 -11.17 -3.36 9.08
C ILE A 70 -10.99 -1.91 9.47
N GLN A 71 -11.88 -1.41 10.32
CA GLN A 71 -11.75 -0.05 10.81
C GLN A 71 -10.51 0.12 11.67
N ASP A 72 -10.15 -0.92 12.40
CA ASP A 72 -8.98 -0.86 13.27
C ASP A 72 -7.68 -0.78 12.49
N LEU A 73 -7.71 -1.07 11.21
CA LEU A 73 -6.51 -1.00 10.39
C LEU A 73 -6.13 0.44 10.05
N HIS A 74 -6.89 1.40 10.53
CA HIS A 74 -6.57 2.81 10.32
C HIS A 74 -6.61 3.24 8.86
N ILE A 75 -7.38 2.53 8.08
CA ILE A 75 -7.53 2.89 6.68
C ILE A 75 -8.14 4.28 6.57
N THR A 76 -9.07 4.57 7.45
CA THR A 76 -9.72 5.87 7.47
C THR A 76 -8.73 6.98 7.77
N GLU A 77 -7.77 6.71 8.63
CA GLU A 77 -6.77 7.71 8.96
C GLU A 77 -5.92 8.08 7.77
N TYR A 78 -5.58 7.11 6.96
CA TYR A 78 -4.82 7.39 5.76
C TYR A 78 -5.58 8.33 4.83
N LEU A 79 -6.87 8.11 4.73
CA LEU A 79 -7.69 8.92 3.83
C LEU A 79 -7.90 10.32 4.37
N VAL A 80 -8.03 10.43 5.68
CA VAL A 80 -8.30 11.71 6.32
C VAL A 80 -7.06 12.59 6.33
N ASP A 81 -5.91 11.99 6.53
CA ASP A 81 -4.67 12.75 6.61
C ASP A 81 -4.43 13.59 5.38
N LYS A 82 -4.89 13.14 4.27
CA LYS A 82 -4.62 13.83 3.03
C LYS A 82 -5.37 15.12 2.90
N ASP A 83 -6.38 15.29 3.71
CA ASP A 83 -7.21 16.48 3.65
C ASP A 83 -6.71 17.60 4.53
N VAL A 84 -5.74 17.31 5.33
CA VAL A 84 -5.25 18.27 6.31
C VAL A 84 -4.23 19.23 5.71
#